data_3e9682488c336c24ae99e0bb2e215265
#
_entry.id   3e9682488c336c24ae99e0bb2e215265
#
_cell.length_a   1.000
_cell.length_b   1.000
_cell.length_c   1.000
_cell.angle_alpha   90.00
_cell.angle_beta   90.00
_cell.angle_gamma   90.00
#
_symmetry.space_group_name_H-M   'P 1'
#
loop_
_entity.id
_entity.type
_entity.pdbx_description
1 polymer ?
#
loop_
_entity_poly.entity_id
_entity_poly.type
_entity_poly.pdbx_seq_one_letter_code
_entity_poly.pdbx_strand_id
1 'polypeptide(L)'
;MNYSQTSWTIRPLQENDLALVCQIFLQGFPNSVLHYVGESSAGVEEALRDMFTAILDYQPQGFLVAEGKGYIGGYIIAIAHMPELWWFVLCRGHFWHWTHRWLRGEYGIGLVQVLALARNKLGFALSQIQLGRKIPKSKGYTAQILSIAVHPLYRGQGIGRALLEKTIANLDTTPATSVKLEVRPDNIPARKLYESFGFQDVSRTRDSQGDWIVMLKDLCKSSAD
;
A
#
# COMPACT_ATOMS: atom_id res chain seq x y z
N MET A 1 35.70 0.26 -9.50
CA MET A 1 35.20 0.16 -8.12
C MET A 1 34.06 -0.84 -8.11
N ASN A 2 34.32 -2.06 -7.57
CA ASN A 2 33.27 -3.07 -7.42
C ASN A 2 32.30 -2.59 -6.33
N TYR A 3 31.13 -2.08 -6.73
CA TYR A 3 30.01 -1.93 -5.83
C TYR A 3 29.57 -3.35 -5.44
N SER A 4 29.99 -3.81 -4.27
CA SER A 4 29.46 -5.04 -3.69
C SER A 4 27.93 -4.91 -3.69
N GLN A 5 27.25 -5.78 -4.46
CA GLN A 5 25.79 -5.84 -4.49
C GLN A 5 25.33 -5.98 -3.04
N THR A 6 24.61 -4.99 -2.55
CA THR A 6 24.00 -5.08 -1.22
C THR A 6 22.96 -6.18 -1.29
N SER A 7 23.15 -7.22 -0.52
CA SER A 7 22.12 -8.26 -0.36
C SER A 7 20.95 -7.67 0.43
N TRP A 8 19.77 -7.65 -0.16
CA TRP A 8 18.56 -7.19 0.46
C TRP A 8 17.77 -8.38 1.02
N THR A 9 17.48 -8.35 2.32
CA THR A 9 16.65 -9.34 3.00
C THR A 9 15.24 -8.80 3.15
N ILE A 10 14.23 -9.58 2.74
CA ILE A 10 12.83 -9.22 2.90
C ILE A 10 12.30 -9.83 4.20
N ARG A 11 11.80 -8.97 5.08
CA ARG A 11 11.24 -9.37 6.38
C ARG A 11 9.96 -8.58 6.70
N PRO A 12 9.14 -9.05 7.65
CA PRO A 12 8.06 -8.24 8.20
C PRO A 12 8.58 -6.93 8.81
N LEU A 13 7.77 -5.87 8.70
CA LEU A 13 8.02 -4.59 9.36
C LEU A 13 8.06 -4.77 10.87
N GLN A 14 8.93 -4.05 11.54
CA GLN A 14 8.97 -3.89 12.99
C GLN A 14 8.60 -2.45 13.36
N GLU A 15 8.13 -2.20 14.57
CA GLU A 15 7.74 -0.86 15.02
C GLU A 15 8.86 0.17 14.87
N ASN A 16 10.12 -0.23 15.11
CA ASN A 16 11.28 0.64 14.96
C ASN A 16 11.54 1.08 13.52
N ASP A 17 11.00 0.37 12.53
CA ASP A 17 11.16 0.71 11.11
C ASP A 17 10.15 1.79 10.65
N LEU A 18 9.08 2.02 11.42
CA LEU A 18 7.95 2.88 11.02
C LEU A 18 8.40 4.28 10.58
N ALA A 19 9.33 4.90 11.32
CA ALA A 19 9.82 6.23 10.99
C ALA A 19 10.49 6.26 9.61
N LEU A 20 11.36 5.27 9.32
CA LEU A 20 12.03 5.17 8.02
C LEU A 20 11.05 4.88 6.88
N VAL A 21 10.06 4.02 7.13
CA VAL A 21 9.03 3.70 6.14
C VAL A 21 8.14 4.92 5.85
N CYS A 22 7.78 5.73 6.86
CA CYS A 22 7.08 7.00 6.65
C CYS A 22 7.90 7.93 5.74
N GLN A 23 9.20 8.05 5.97
CA GLN A 23 10.07 8.87 5.13
C GLN A 23 10.14 8.35 3.68
N ILE A 24 10.25 7.02 3.49
CA ILE A 24 10.24 6.41 2.15
C ILE A 24 8.89 6.66 1.45
N PHE A 25 7.77 6.61 2.19
CA PHE A 25 6.44 6.95 1.67
C PHE A 25 6.39 8.39 1.19
N LEU A 26 6.80 9.35 2.03
CA LEU A 26 6.79 10.78 1.72
C LEU A 26 7.64 11.11 0.48
N GLN A 27 8.81 10.47 0.36
CA GLN A 27 9.69 10.61 -0.81
C GLN A 27 9.17 9.89 -2.06
N GLY A 28 8.46 8.77 -1.87
CA GLY A 28 7.90 7.97 -2.96
C GLY A 28 6.64 8.57 -3.59
N PHE A 29 5.86 9.31 -2.78
CA PHE A 29 4.54 9.83 -3.16
C PHE A 29 4.38 11.34 -2.88
N PRO A 30 5.33 12.21 -3.28
CA PRO A 30 5.29 13.63 -2.94
C PRO A 30 4.03 14.34 -3.46
N ASN A 31 3.59 14.01 -4.68
CA ASN A 31 2.40 14.59 -5.28
C ASN A 31 1.12 14.23 -4.52
N SER A 32 1.01 12.99 -4.01
CA SER A 32 -0.14 12.55 -3.23
C SER A 32 -0.18 13.26 -1.88
N VAL A 33 0.96 13.39 -1.22
CA VAL A 33 1.08 14.11 0.05
C VAL A 33 0.70 15.58 -0.12
N LEU A 34 1.30 16.25 -1.08
CA LEU A 34 1.00 17.65 -1.38
C LEU A 34 -0.47 17.87 -1.73
N HIS A 35 -1.07 16.97 -2.51
CA HIS A 35 -2.46 17.05 -2.93
C HIS A 35 -3.45 16.96 -1.76
N TYR A 36 -3.22 16.07 -0.80
CA TYR A 36 -4.17 15.83 0.28
C TYR A 36 -3.93 16.66 1.52
N VAL A 37 -2.70 17.04 1.80
CA VAL A 37 -2.31 17.66 3.07
C VAL A 37 -1.75 19.06 2.90
N GLY A 38 -1.28 19.41 1.70
CA GLY A 38 -0.61 20.68 1.43
C GLY A 38 0.86 20.66 1.91
N GLU A 39 1.42 21.84 2.13
CA GLU A 39 2.85 22.00 2.45
C GLU A 39 3.21 21.70 3.92
N SER A 40 2.22 21.49 4.80
CA SER A 40 2.46 21.25 6.23
C SER A 40 2.81 19.78 6.47
N SER A 41 4.08 19.48 6.67
CA SER A 41 4.59 18.10 6.74
C SER A 41 4.55 17.45 8.14
N ALA A 42 4.59 18.23 9.24
CA ALA A 42 4.78 17.68 10.59
C ALA A 42 3.67 16.72 11.05
N GLY A 43 2.39 17.09 10.86
CA GLY A 43 1.27 16.24 11.26
C GLY A 43 1.00 15.05 10.33
N VAL A 44 1.52 15.10 9.08
CA VAL A 44 1.36 14.02 8.09
C VAL A 44 2.14 12.78 8.48
N GLU A 45 3.36 12.95 8.96
CA GLU A 45 4.19 11.82 9.41
C GLU A 45 3.51 11.08 10.57
N GLU A 46 2.93 11.81 11.52
CA GLU A 46 2.18 11.23 12.62
C GLU A 46 0.93 10.48 12.14
N ALA A 47 0.16 11.07 11.21
CA ALA A 47 -1.00 10.41 10.64
C ALA A 47 -0.63 9.13 9.86
N LEU A 48 0.49 9.15 9.11
CA LEU A 48 1.02 7.98 8.42
C LEU A 48 1.48 6.91 9.41
N ARG A 49 2.18 7.30 10.47
CA ARG A 49 2.64 6.39 11.51
C ARG A 49 1.45 5.66 12.16
N ASP A 50 0.41 6.40 12.55
CA ASP A 50 -0.79 5.81 13.15
C ASP A 50 -1.51 4.86 12.17
N MET A 51 -1.60 5.24 10.90
CA MET A 51 -2.18 4.39 9.87
C MET A 51 -1.35 3.11 9.65
N PHE A 52 -0.04 3.23 9.57
CA PHE A 52 0.85 2.08 9.38
C PHE A 52 0.88 1.17 10.61
N THR A 53 0.80 1.73 11.82
CA THR A 53 0.65 0.95 13.06
C THR A 53 -0.63 0.10 13.02
N ALA A 54 -1.76 0.68 12.64
CA ALA A 54 -3.00 -0.10 12.54
C ALA A 54 -2.93 -1.23 11.50
N ILE A 55 -2.23 -1.01 10.39
CA ILE A 55 -2.00 -2.04 9.37
C ILE A 55 -1.07 -3.13 9.91
N LEU A 56 0.00 -2.74 10.60
CA LEU A 56 0.94 -3.67 11.24
C LEU A 56 0.24 -4.54 12.27
N ASP A 57 -0.61 -3.94 13.11
CA ASP A 57 -1.38 -4.65 14.14
C ASP A 57 -2.39 -5.64 13.52
N TYR A 58 -2.98 -5.27 12.37
CA TYR A 58 -3.94 -6.13 11.68
C TYR A 58 -3.29 -7.31 10.98
N GLN A 59 -2.25 -7.06 10.18
CA GLN A 59 -1.63 -8.07 9.32
C GLN A 59 -0.11 -7.87 9.21
N PRO A 60 0.67 -8.28 10.23
CA PRO A 60 2.13 -8.08 10.23
C PRO A 60 2.83 -8.70 9.02
N GLN A 61 2.35 -9.87 8.55
CA GLN A 61 2.93 -10.57 7.39
C GLN A 61 2.61 -9.90 6.05
N GLY A 62 1.66 -8.97 6.02
CA GLY A 62 1.30 -8.18 4.85
C GLY A 62 2.10 -6.88 4.72
N PHE A 63 2.87 -6.51 5.73
CA PHE A 63 3.70 -5.32 5.72
C PHE A 63 5.18 -5.73 5.76
N LEU A 64 5.83 -5.70 4.60
CA LEU A 64 7.21 -6.15 4.44
C LEU A 64 8.15 -4.99 4.14
N VAL A 65 9.39 -5.12 4.59
CA VAL A 65 10.48 -4.20 4.29
C VAL A 65 11.67 -4.94 3.67
N ALA A 66 12.43 -4.22 2.87
CA ALA A 66 13.71 -4.67 2.35
C ALA A 66 14.83 -4.06 3.19
N GLU A 67 15.53 -4.88 3.97
CA GLU A 67 16.65 -4.48 4.80
C GLU A 67 17.97 -4.86 4.17
N GLY A 68 18.94 -3.94 4.17
CA GLY A 68 20.29 -4.19 3.71
C GLY A 68 21.30 -3.33 4.45
N LYS A 69 22.34 -3.94 5.03
CA LYS A 69 23.40 -3.27 5.80
C LYS A 69 22.87 -2.35 6.92
N GLY A 70 21.75 -2.73 7.56
CA GLY A 70 21.13 -1.95 8.63
C GLY A 70 20.26 -0.77 8.15
N TYR A 71 19.97 -0.67 6.85
CA TYR A 71 19.10 0.35 6.27
C TYR A 71 17.85 -0.30 5.65
N ILE A 72 16.74 0.42 5.67
CA ILE A 72 15.52 0.04 4.94
C ILE A 72 15.59 0.67 3.56
N GLY A 73 15.62 -0.17 2.52
CA GLY A 73 15.69 0.26 1.14
C GLY A 73 14.34 0.41 0.44
N GLY A 74 13.28 -0.15 1.02
CA GLY A 74 11.93 -0.10 0.47
C GLY A 74 10.95 -0.88 1.32
N TYR A 75 9.68 -0.77 0.98
CA TYR A 75 8.59 -1.49 1.66
C TYR A 75 7.47 -1.84 0.71
N ILE A 76 6.60 -2.76 1.13
CA ILE A 76 5.33 -3.10 0.49
C ILE A 76 4.25 -3.36 1.55
N ILE A 77 3.04 -2.92 1.27
CA ILE A 77 1.85 -3.18 2.08
C ILE A 77 0.84 -3.93 1.23
N ALA A 78 0.46 -5.12 1.65
CA ALA A 78 -0.58 -5.93 1.03
C ALA A 78 -1.58 -6.41 2.08
N ILE A 79 -2.86 -6.27 1.79
CA ILE A 79 -3.97 -6.67 2.66
C ILE A 79 -4.75 -7.80 1.98
N ALA A 80 -4.88 -8.92 2.68
CA ALA A 80 -5.60 -10.07 2.16
C ALA A 80 -7.11 -9.80 2.05
N HIS A 81 -7.70 -9.11 3.03
CA HIS A 81 -9.15 -8.83 3.04
C HIS A 81 -9.45 -7.42 3.57
N MET A 82 -9.66 -6.48 2.65
CA MET A 82 -9.90 -5.06 2.99
C MET A 82 -11.10 -4.80 3.92
N PRO A 83 -12.26 -5.45 3.79
CA PRO A 83 -13.38 -5.24 4.71
C PRO A 83 -13.04 -5.59 6.17
N GLU A 84 -12.25 -6.64 6.39
CA GLU A 84 -11.83 -7.04 7.74
C GLU A 84 -10.86 -6.01 8.36
N LEU A 85 -9.97 -5.42 7.57
CA LEU A 85 -9.11 -4.33 8.04
C LEU A 85 -9.94 -3.17 8.58
N TRP A 86 -10.97 -2.71 7.84
CA TRP A 86 -11.82 -1.61 8.29
C TRP A 86 -12.59 -1.96 9.57
N TRP A 87 -13.08 -3.19 9.66
CA TRP A 87 -13.75 -3.68 10.87
C TRP A 87 -12.78 -3.73 12.05
N PHE A 88 -11.56 -4.21 11.84
CA PHE A 88 -10.49 -4.22 12.83
C PHE A 88 -10.17 -2.80 13.34
N VAL A 89 -9.93 -1.85 12.44
CA VAL A 89 -9.65 -0.45 12.78
C VAL A 89 -10.75 0.15 13.65
N LEU A 90 -12.01 -0.13 13.34
CA LEU A 90 -13.16 0.36 14.09
C LEU A 90 -13.26 -0.29 15.47
N CYS A 91 -13.15 -1.62 15.55
CA CYS A 91 -13.37 -2.38 16.79
C CYS A 91 -12.20 -2.34 17.76
N ARG A 92 -10.96 -2.18 17.26
CA ARG A 92 -9.74 -2.17 18.11
C ARG A 92 -9.37 -0.77 18.60
N GLY A 93 -10.19 0.22 18.34
CA GLY A 93 -10.01 1.57 18.88
C GLY A 93 -9.11 2.49 18.06
N HIS A 94 -8.48 2.03 16.98
CA HIS A 94 -7.65 2.88 16.11
C HIS A 94 -8.43 4.07 15.56
N PHE A 95 -9.67 3.85 15.11
CA PHE A 95 -10.53 4.92 14.62
C PHE A 95 -10.78 6.01 15.67
N TRP A 96 -11.05 5.61 16.91
CA TRP A 96 -11.29 6.54 18.02
C TRP A 96 -10.02 7.28 18.43
N HIS A 97 -8.88 6.58 18.42
CA HIS A 97 -7.57 7.19 18.66
C HIS A 97 -7.26 8.26 17.61
N TRP A 98 -7.43 7.95 16.32
CA TRP A 98 -7.21 8.90 15.22
C TRP A 98 -8.16 10.11 15.33
N THR A 99 -9.44 9.88 15.61
CA THR A 99 -10.44 10.95 15.79
C THR A 99 -10.03 11.88 16.92
N HIS A 100 -9.60 11.32 18.04
CA HIS A 100 -9.17 12.09 19.22
C HIS A 100 -7.93 12.95 18.93
N ARG A 101 -6.91 12.38 18.30
CA ARG A 101 -5.70 13.10 17.89
C ARG A 101 -6.02 14.19 16.86
N TRP A 102 -6.91 13.90 15.91
CA TRP A 102 -7.36 14.89 14.94
C TRP A 102 -8.08 16.06 15.60
N LEU A 103 -8.99 15.81 16.54
CA LEU A 103 -9.68 16.87 17.29
C LEU A 103 -8.74 17.74 18.10
N ARG A 104 -7.60 17.20 18.52
CA ARG A 104 -6.51 17.95 19.16
C ARG A 104 -5.63 18.74 18.19
N GLY A 105 -5.86 18.60 16.89
CA GLY A 105 -5.07 19.26 15.85
C GLY A 105 -3.67 18.66 15.63
N GLU A 106 -3.37 17.49 16.19
CA GLU A 106 -2.05 16.86 16.14
C GLU A 106 -1.60 16.50 14.72
N TYR A 107 -2.54 16.25 13.80
CA TYR A 107 -2.24 15.94 12.42
C TYR A 107 -2.10 17.15 11.49
N GLY A 108 -2.44 18.36 11.97
CA GLY A 108 -2.42 19.56 11.14
C GLY A 108 -3.37 19.52 9.94
N ILE A 109 -4.33 18.57 9.91
CA ILE A 109 -5.27 18.36 8.82
C ILE A 109 -6.61 18.98 9.20
N GLY A 110 -7.07 19.98 8.45
CA GLY A 110 -8.33 20.66 8.70
C GLY A 110 -9.56 19.85 8.25
N LEU A 111 -10.74 20.25 8.72
CA LEU A 111 -12.01 19.59 8.38
C LEU A 111 -12.26 19.55 6.87
N VAL A 112 -11.88 20.57 6.14
CA VAL A 112 -12.04 20.64 4.68
C VAL A 112 -11.24 19.54 3.98
N GLN A 113 -10.00 19.32 4.42
CA GLN A 113 -9.14 18.27 3.89
C GLN A 113 -9.68 16.88 4.23
N VAL A 114 -10.17 16.67 5.47
CA VAL A 114 -10.81 15.40 5.86
C VAL A 114 -12.06 15.12 5.02
N LEU A 115 -12.91 16.12 4.82
CA LEU A 115 -14.11 15.98 3.97
C LEU A 115 -13.74 15.75 2.49
N ALA A 116 -12.68 16.37 1.99
CA ALA A 116 -12.18 16.13 0.64
C ALA A 116 -11.67 14.68 0.49
N LEU A 117 -10.89 14.19 1.47
CA LEU A 117 -10.43 12.79 1.53
C LEU A 117 -11.61 11.81 1.57
N ALA A 118 -12.59 12.06 2.44
CA ALA A 118 -13.78 11.22 2.58
C ALA A 118 -14.59 11.16 1.27
N ARG A 119 -14.81 12.32 0.62
CA ARG A 119 -15.51 12.40 -0.66
C ARG A 119 -14.75 11.64 -1.77
N ASN A 120 -13.44 11.77 -1.85
CA ASN A 120 -12.63 11.08 -2.83
C ASN A 120 -12.67 9.55 -2.59
N LYS A 121 -12.57 9.12 -1.33
CA LYS A 121 -12.66 7.69 -0.96
C LYS A 121 -14.05 7.12 -1.22
N LEU A 122 -15.12 7.90 -1.00
CA LEU A 122 -16.49 7.49 -1.31
C LEU A 122 -16.70 7.36 -2.83
N GLY A 123 -16.25 8.33 -3.62
CA GLY A 123 -16.29 8.26 -5.09
C GLY A 123 -15.51 7.06 -5.62
N PHE A 124 -14.33 6.82 -5.05
CA PHE A 124 -13.51 5.65 -5.36
C PHE A 124 -14.22 4.33 -4.96
N ALA A 125 -14.79 4.23 -3.76
CA ALA A 125 -15.55 3.06 -3.31
C ALA A 125 -16.75 2.76 -4.21
N LEU A 126 -17.48 3.78 -4.65
CA LEU A 126 -18.58 3.63 -5.60
C LEU A 126 -18.09 3.15 -6.98
N SER A 127 -16.95 3.66 -7.46
CA SER A 127 -16.33 3.16 -8.70
C SER A 127 -15.92 1.69 -8.58
N GLN A 128 -15.40 1.27 -7.42
CA GLN A 128 -15.06 -0.14 -7.13
C GLN A 128 -16.28 -1.06 -7.11
N ILE A 129 -17.44 -0.58 -6.63
CA ILE A 129 -18.69 -1.34 -6.70
C ILE A 129 -19.14 -1.55 -8.14
N GLN A 130 -18.97 -0.54 -9.00
CA GLN A 130 -19.24 -0.67 -10.44
C GLN A 130 -18.24 -1.59 -11.14
N LEU A 131 -16.97 -1.56 -10.73
CA LEU A 131 -15.92 -2.47 -11.20
C LEU A 131 -16.16 -3.91 -10.76
N GLY A 132 -16.58 -4.12 -9.51
CA GLY A 132 -16.90 -5.46 -8.98
C GLY A 132 -17.98 -6.20 -9.78
N ARG A 133 -18.76 -5.48 -10.61
CA ARG A 133 -19.67 -6.07 -11.59
C ARG A 133 -18.97 -6.54 -12.89
N LYS A 134 -17.75 -6.05 -13.16
CA LYS A 134 -16.96 -6.37 -14.37
C LYS A 134 -15.84 -7.38 -14.11
N ILE A 135 -15.39 -7.51 -12.84
CA ILE A 135 -14.40 -8.51 -12.46
C ILE A 135 -15.13 -9.85 -12.30
N PRO A 136 -14.68 -10.93 -12.95
CA PRO A 136 -15.28 -12.25 -12.75
C PRO A 136 -15.30 -12.56 -11.24
N LYS A 137 -16.45 -12.95 -10.72
CA LYS A 137 -16.59 -13.37 -9.32
C LYS A 137 -15.78 -14.66 -9.14
N SER A 138 -14.52 -14.52 -8.73
CA SER A 138 -13.77 -15.66 -8.24
C SER A 138 -14.38 -16.15 -6.92
N LYS A 139 -14.32 -17.45 -6.65
CA LYS A 139 -14.85 -18.06 -5.42
C LYS A 139 -14.00 -17.70 -4.16
N GLY A 140 -13.49 -16.47 -4.03
CA GLY A 140 -12.63 -16.07 -2.92
C GLY A 140 -12.44 -14.56 -2.82
N TYR A 141 -11.58 -14.13 -1.91
CA TYR A 141 -11.27 -12.73 -1.70
C TYR A 141 -10.25 -12.24 -2.72
N THR A 142 -10.35 -10.96 -3.07
CA THR A 142 -9.30 -10.26 -3.80
C THR A 142 -8.44 -9.48 -2.80
N ALA A 143 -7.19 -9.90 -2.65
CA ALA A 143 -6.19 -9.16 -1.89
C ALA A 143 -5.85 -7.84 -2.58
N GLN A 144 -5.29 -6.89 -1.86
CA GLN A 144 -4.90 -5.60 -2.43
C GLN A 144 -3.51 -5.19 -1.97
N ILE A 145 -2.63 -4.86 -2.93
CA ILE A 145 -1.39 -4.14 -2.65
C ILE A 145 -1.77 -2.66 -2.55
N LEU A 146 -1.63 -2.10 -1.34
CA LEU A 146 -1.99 -0.71 -1.04
C LEU A 146 -0.88 0.26 -1.41
N SER A 147 0.37 -0.15 -1.20
CA SER A 147 1.54 0.71 -1.42
C SER A 147 2.78 -0.15 -1.61
N ILE A 148 3.65 0.28 -2.51
CA ILE A 148 5.01 -0.21 -2.67
C ILE A 148 5.91 0.97 -3.01
N ALA A 149 6.99 1.14 -2.28
CA ALA A 149 7.97 2.16 -2.57
C ALA A 149 9.40 1.68 -2.30
N VAL A 150 10.32 2.17 -3.12
CA VAL A 150 11.76 1.96 -2.98
C VAL A 150 12.42 3.32 -2.84
N HIS A 151 13.26 3.46 -1.82
CA HIS A 151 14.00 4.68 -1.55
C HIS A 151 14.81 5.08 -2.82
N PRO A 152 14.79 6.35 -3.22
CA PRO A 152 15.40 6.80 -4.48
C PRO A 152 16.85 6.33 -4.69
N LEU A 153 17.68 6.33 -3.65
CA LEU A 153 19.08 5.91 -3.70
C LEU A 153 19.29 4.41 -3.98
N TYR A 154 18.26 3.58 -3.75
CA TYR A 154 18.36 2.13 -3.88
C TYR A 154 17.52 1.57 -5.03
N ARG A 155 16.95 2.46 -5.87
CA ARG A 155 16.23 2.05 -7.09
C ARG A 155 17.15 1.33 -8.06
N GLY A 156 16.59 0.45 -8.90
CA GLY A 156 17.36 -0.33 -9.86
C GLY A 156 18.11 -1.54 -9.29
N GLN A 157 18.07 -1.76 -7.96
CA GLN A 157 18.76 -2.87 -7.28
C GLN A 157 17.87 -4.12 -7.06
N GLY A 158 16.73 -4.22 -7.73
CA GLY A 158 15.84 -5.38 -7.62
C GLY A 158 14.93 -5.41 -6.39
N ILE A 159 14.99 -4.41 -5.49
CA ILE A 159 14.21 -4.37 -4.23
C ILE A 159 12.71 -4.52 -4.48
N GLY A 160 12.15 -3.75 -5.43
CA GLY A 160 10.72 -3.83 -5.75
C GLY A 160 10.30 -5.20 -6.23
N ARG A 161 11.15 -5.90 -6.99
CA ARG A 161 10.93 -7.28 -7.43
C ARG A 161 10.92 -8.24 -6.25
N ALA A 162 11.91 -8.17 -5.38
CA ALA A 162 12.01 -9.05 -4.20
C ALA A 162 10.84 -8.85 -3.23
N LEU A 163 10.43 -7.60 -2.99
CA LEU A 163 9.26 -7.28 -2.17
C LEU A 163 7.99 -7.88 -2.77
N LEU A 164 7.76 -7.69 -4.07
CA LEU A 164 6.56 -8.19 -4.75
C LEU A 164 6.52 -9.72 -4.77
N GLU A 165 7.64 -10.38 -5.06
CA GLU A 165 7.77 -11.83 -5.05
C GLU A 165 7.41 -12.42 -3.67
N LYS A 166 8.01 -11.90 -2.61
CA LYS A 166 7.71 -12.33 -1.24
C LYS A 166 6.25 -12.09 -0.86
N THR A 167 5.68 -10.96 -1.29
CA THR A 167 4.27 -10.63 -1.03
C THR A 167 3.33 -11.61 -1.71
N ILE A 168 3.56 -11.95 -2.99
CA ILE A 168 2.74 -12.93 -3.71
C ILE A 168 2.84 -14.29 -3.02
N ALA A 169 4.05 -14.75 -2.67
CA ALA A 169 4.24 -16.00 -1.94
C ALA A 169 3.48 -16.03 -0.59
N ASN A 170 3.47 -14.91 0.14
CA ASN A 170 2.69 -14.81 1.38
C ASN A 170 1.17 -14.83 1.09
N LEU A 171 0.70 -14.18 0.03
CA LEU A 171 -0.72 -14.15 -0.33
C LEU A 171 -1.22 -15.53 -0.82
N ASP A 172 -0.38 -16.34 -1.44
CA ASP A 172 -0.73 -17.71 -1.88
C ASP A 172 -1.11 -18.61 -0.69
N THR A 173 -0.64 -18.30 0.53
CA THR A 173 -1.03 -19.00 1.76
C THR A 173 -2.33 -18.51 2.39
N THR A 174 -2.93 -17.44 1.86
CA THR A 174 -4.20 -16.87 2.34
C THR A 174 -5.40 -17.38 1.54
N PRO A 175 -6.65 -17.17 1.99
CA PRO A 175 -7.84 -17.47 1.19
C PRO A 175 -8.01 -16.61 -0.06
N ALA A 176 -7.17 -15.60 -0.28
CA ALA A 176 -7.25 -14.74 -1.45
C ALA A 176 -7.04 -15.55 -2.73
N THR A 177 -7.88 -15.33 -3.73
CA THR A 177 -7.81 -16.01 -5.05
C THR A 177 -7.19 -15.13 -6.13
N SER A 178 -7.11 -13.84 -5.86
CA SER A 178 -6.48 -12.86 -6.75
C SER A 178 -5.90 -11.72 -5.93
N VAL A 179 -5.01 -10.96 -6.54
CA VAL A 179 -4.46 -9.74 -5.96
C VAL A 179 -4.57 -8.59 -6.95
N LYS A 180 -5.04 -7.44 -6.48
CA LYS A 180 -5.12 -6.21 -7.28
C LYS A 180 -4.17 -5.15 -6.75
N LEU A 181 -3.79 -4.25 -7.63
CA LEU A 181 -3.09 -3.01 -7.32
C LEU A 181 -3.55 -1.89 -8.24
N GLU A 182 -3.16 -0.68 -7.91
CA GLU A 182 -3.41 0.51 -8.71
C GLU A 182 -2.09 1.20 -9.01
N VAL A 183 -1.92 1.60 -10.25
CA VAL A 183 -0.69 2.24 -10.72
C VAL A 183 -1.00 3.42 -11.62
N ARG A 184 -0.18 4.47 -11.53
CA ARG A 184 -0.27 5.62 -12.44
C ARG A 184 0.06 5.19 -13.85
N PRO A 185 -0.68 5.68 -14.88
CA PRO A 185 -0.41 5.33 -16.29
C PRO A 185 1.02 5.68 -16.75
N ASP A 186 1.58 6.74 -16.20
CA ASP A 186 2.93 7.26 -16.49
C ASP A 186 4.05 6.55 -15.71
N ASN A 187 3.73 5.71 -14.71
CA ASN A 187 4.72 4.94 -13.97
C ASN A 187 5.12 3.65 -14.74
N ILE A 188 5.77 3.86 -15.89
CA ILE A 188 6.17 2.76 -16.77
C ILE A 188 7.07 1.72 -16.08
N PRO A 189 8.05 2.09 -15.21
CA PRO A 189 8.87 1.10 -14.53
C PRO A 189 8.06 0.16 -13.62
N ALA A 190 7.10 0.71 -12.86
CA ALA A 190 6.25 -0.10 -11.99
C ALA A 190 5.31 -1.01 -12.80
N ARG A 191 4.70 -0.49 -13.87
CA ARG A 191 3.85 -1.28 -14.76
C ARG A 191 4.58 -2.47 -15.35
N LYS A 192 5.78 -2.26 -15.92
CA LYS A 192 6.62 -3.35 -16.44
C LYS A 192 6.97 -4.38 -15.38
N LEU A 193 7.23 -3.94 -14.14
CA LEU A 193 7.46 -4.84 -13.03
C LEU A 193 6.22 -5.71 -12.78
N TYR A 194 5.04 -5.13 -12.65
CA TYR A 194 3.81 -5.87 -12.37
C TYR A 194 3.44 -6.81 -13.52
N GLU A 195 3.54 -6.37 -14.76
CA GLU A 195 3.36 -7.20 -15.97
C GLU A 195 4.28 -8.42 -15.95
N SER A 196 5.55 -8.26 -15.54
CA SER A 196 6.51 -9.37 -15.43
C SER A 196 6.12 -10.42 -14.36
N PHE A 197 5.23 -10.08 -13.44
CA PHE A 197 4.64 -10.99 -12.45
C PHE A 197 3.26 -11.53 -12.87
N GLY A 198 2.79 -11.20 -14.06
CA GLY A 198 1.52 -11.67 -14.61
C GLY A 198 0.31 -10.83 -14.20
N PHE A 199 0.51 -9.62 -13.70
CA PHE A 199 -0.59 -8.67 -13.54
C PHE A 199 -1.06 -8.17 -14.90
N GLN A 200 -2.37 -8.03 -15.07
CA GLN A 200 -3.02 -7.56 -16.30
C GLN A 200 -3.88 -6.33 -16.02
N ASP A 201 -3.91 -5.39 -16.96
CA ASP A 201 -4.79 -4.23 -16.90
C ASP A 201 -6.25 -4.69 -17.01
N VAL A 202 -7.05 -4.46 -15.97
CA VAL A 202 -8.47 -4.87 -15.97
C VAL A 202 -9.42 -3.68 -16.02
N SER A 203 -8.99 -2.51 -15.58
CA SER A 203 -9.83 -1.33 -15.57
C SER A 203 -9.01 -0.05 -15.40
N ARG A 204 -9.69 1.08 -15.62
CA ARG A 204 -9.17 2.40 -15.29
C ARG A 204 -10.12 3.08 -14.33
N THR A 205 -9.56 3.77 -13.35
CA THR A 205 -10.28 4.60 -12.39
C THR A 205 -9.72 6.02 -12.43
N ARG A 206 -10.50 6.98 -11.96
CA ARG A 206 -10.07 8.37 -11.84
C ARG A 206 -10.46 8.89 -10.47
N ASP A 207 -9.52 9.55 -9.83
CA ASP A 207 -9.74 10.30 -8.60
C ASP A 207 -9.32 11.77 -8.77
N SER A 208 -9.25 12.51 -7.68
CA SER A 208 -8.81 13.91 -7.70
C SER A 208 -7.32 14.07 -8.08
N GLN A 209 -6.52 13.03 -8.02
CA GLN A 209 -5.12 13.03 -8.46
C GLN A 209 -4.96 12.67 -9.94
N GLY A 210 -6.02 12.22 -10.62
CA GLY A 210 -6.02 11.84 -12.04
C GLY A 210 -6.31 10.37 -12.28
N ASP A 211 -5.82 9.85 -13.39
CA ASP A 211 -6.12 8.49 -13.86
C ASP A 211 -5.24 7.44 -13.19
N TRP A 212 -5.83 6.27 -12.93
CA TRP A 212 -5.18 5.09 -12.41
C TRP A 212 -5.52 3.87 -13.26
N ILE A 213 -4.58 2.98 -13.45
CA ILE A 213 -4.79 1.66 -14.03
C ILE A 213 -4.94 0.68 -12.87
N VAL A 214 -6.03 -0.07 -12.88
CA VAL A 214 -6.22 -1.20 -11.98
C VAL A 214 -5.66 -2.44 -12.64
N MET A 215 -4.68 -3.06 -12.00
CA MET A 215 -4.10 -4.32 -12.47
C MET A 215 -4.49 -5.45 -11.52
N LEU A 216 -4.75 -6.62 -12.08
CA LEU A 216 -5.15 -7.83 -11.37
C LEU A 216 -4.25 -9.00 -11.75
N LYS A 217 -3.95 -9.85 -10.78
CA LYS A 217 -3.28 -11.13 -10.96
C LYS A 217 -4.06 -12.21 -10.21
N ASP A 218 -4.35 -13.32 -10.87
CA ASP A 218 -4.84 -14.53 -10.21
C ASP A 218 -3.70 -15.18 -9.43
N LEU A 219 -4.00 -15.61 -8.20
CA LEU A 219 -3.08 -16.34 -7.33
C LEU A 219 -3.19 -17.83 -7.62
N CYS A 220 -2.04 -18.46 -7.88
CA CYS A 220 -1.97 -19.89 -8.06
C CYS A 220 -2.09 -20.57 -6.70
N LYS A 221 -3.28 -21.05 -6.32
CA LYS A 221 -3.39 -21.93 -5.16
C LYS A 221 -2.75 -23.25 -5.52
N SER A 222 -1.66 -23.59 -4.83
CA SER A 222 -1.25 -24.97 -4.73
C SER A 222 -2.46 -25.75 -4.19
N SER A 223 -3.04 -26.60 -5.01
CA SER A 223 -4.03 -27.58 -4.54
C SER A 223 -3.31 -28.42 -3.47
N ALA A 224 -3.57 -28.08 -2.20
CA ALA A 224 -3.32 -29.00 -1.12
C ALA A 224 -4.42 -30.05 -1.22
N ASP A 225 -4.09 -31.16 -1.87
CA ASP A 225 -4.79 -32.43 -1.77
C ASP A 225 -4.65 -33.00 -0.36
#